data_4112a9523885324d883acbe53523799b
#
_entry.id   4112a9523885324d883acbe53523799b
#
_cell.length_a   1.000
_cell.length_b   1.000
_cell.length_c   1.000
_cell.angle_alpha   90.00
_cell.angle_beta   90.00
_cell.angle_gamma   90.00
#
_symmetry.space_group_name_H-M   'P 1'
#
loop_
_entity.id
_entity.type
_entity.pdbx_description
1 polymer ?
#
loop_
_entity_poly.entity_id
_entity_poly.type
_entity_poly.pdbx_seq_one_letter_code
_entity_poly.pdbx_strand_id
1 'polypeptide(L)'
;ADQLLSSLKQIMFDKNYMPKMVDLRSGIDNVVSSANNFYEGVTAKEVEDFYAKFPHSDREPEWGLNSKVVKENGQLTEKVWKSGGMYGAAIDKIIYWLEKAIPVAESPQQAKALKLLADYYKTGDLKTWDAYNIEWTKTTETVVDFTNGFIEVYNDAIGKKGSYESIVSIKDFESSKRIEAIAKEA
;
A
#
# COMPACT_ATOMS: atom_id res chain seq x y z
N ALA A 1 -10.15 35.91 11.03
CA ALA A 1 -9.31 35.65 9.85
C ALA A 1 -7.83 35.57 10.23
N ASP A 2 -7.29 36.57 10.94
CA ASP A 2 -5.84 36.67 11.23
C ASP A 2 -5.31 35.55 12.16
N GLN A 3 -6.09 35.12 13.15
CA GLN A 3 -5.72 33.99 14.01
C GLN A 3 -5.64 32.69 13.22
N LEU A 4 -6.59 32.44 12.33
CA LEU A 4 -6.59 31.26 11.46
C LEU A 4 -5.39 31.29 10.51
N LEU A 5 -5.13 32.43 9.91
CA LEU A 5 -3.97 32.62 9.02
C LEU A 5 -2.64 32.39 9.75
N SER A 6 -2.52 32.93 10.99
CA SER A 6 -1.33 32.70 11.83
C SER A 6 -1.14 31.24 12.17
N SER A 7 -2.21 30.54 12.57
CA SER A 7 -2.14 29.09 12.88
C SER A 7 -1.80 28.25 11.64
N LEU A 8 -2.39 28.59 10.48
CA LEU A 8 -2.10 27.90 9.22
C LEU A 8 -0.64 28.10 8.80
N LYS A 9 -0.11 29.33 8.90
CA LYS A 9 1.32 29.60 8.61
C LYS A 9 2.23 28.78 9.50
N GLN A 10 1.93 28.67 10.79
CA GLN A 10 2.72 27.86 11.70
C GLN A 10 2.67 26.37 11.34
N ILE A 11 1.46 25.82 11.07
CA ILE A 11 1.29 24.42 10.64
C ILE A 11 2.06 24.14 9.34
N MET A 12 2.00 25.07 8.36
CA MET A 12 2.59 24.88 7.03
C MET A 12 4.12 25.02 7.01
N PHE A 13 4.69 25.92 7.82
CA PHE A 13 6.09 26.33 7.67
C PHE A 13 6.99 26.03 8.87
N ASP A 14 6.42 25.81 10.06
CA ASP A 14 7.22 25.41 11.21
C ASP A 14 7.38 23.89 11.27
N LYS A 15 8.56 23.40 10.92
CA LYS A 15 8.88 21.95 10.93
C LYS A 15 8.76 21.28 12.30
N ASN A 16 8.71 22.04 13.40
CA ASN A 16 8.65 21.51 14.76
C ASN A 16 7.26 21.67 15.40
N TYR A 17 6.34 22.36 14.75
CA TYR A 17 5.05 22.73 15.36
C TYR A 17 4.07 21.56 15.48
N MET A 18 3.98 20.74 14.44
CA MET A 18 3.04 19.60 14.41
C MET A 18 3.75 18.33 14.00
N PRO A 19 3.26 17.16 14.44
CA PRO A 19 3.78 15.88 13.96
C PRO A 19 3.71 15.82 12.43
N LYS A 20 4.76 15.28 11.83
CA LYS A 20 4.76 14.95 10.39
C LYS A 20 4.03 13.65 10.17
N MET A 21 3.54 13.40 8.94
CA MET A 21 3.01 12.09 8.56
C MET A 21 4.01 10.98 8.90
N VAL A 22 5.28 11.24 8.59
CA VAL A 22 6.42 10.39 8.97
C VAL A 22 7.40 11.24 9.77
N ASP A 23 7.59 10.92 11.03
CA ASP A 23 8.56 11.57 11.89
C ASP A 23 9.81 10.67 12.04
N LEU A 24 10.91 11.08 11.44
CA LEU A 24 12.17 10.33 11.43
C LEU A 24 13.25 10.93 12.34
N ARG A 25 12.88 11.80 13.29
CA ARG A 25 13.84 12.36 14.25
C ARG A 25 14.42 11.25 15.13
N SER A 26 15.71 11.36 15.44
CA SER A 26 16.38 10.43 16.36
C SER A 26 16.00 10.70 17.82
N GLY A 27 16.05 9.65 18.66
CA GLY A 27 15.84 9.76 20.10
C GLY A 27 14.38 9.86 20.55
N ILE A 28 13.43 9.67 19.64
CA ILE A 28 11.99 9.62 19.95
C ILE A 28 11.38 8.34 19.40
N ASP A 29 10.18 7.97 19.87
CA ASP A 29 9.42 6.89 19.26
C ASP A 29 8.73 7.40 17.99
N ASN A 30 9.24 6.97 16.85
CA ASN A 30 8.79 7.44 15.54
C ASN A 30 7.37 6.96 15.18
N VAL A 31 6.92 5.84 15.73
CA VAL A 31 5.54 5.34 15.57
C VAL A 31 4.57 6.25 16.33
N VAL A 32 4.90 6.61 17.57
CA VAL A 32 4.04 7.45 18.41
C VAL A 32 4.00 8.89 17.91
N SER A 33 5.12 9.41 17.38
CA SER A 33 5.25 10.80 16.95
C SER A 33 4.76 11.08 15.53
N SER A 34 4.62 10.05 14.69
CA SER A 34 4.14 10.18 13.31
C SER A 34 2.62 10.41 13.24
N ALA A 35 2.19 11.32 12.38
CA ALA A 35 0.79 11.69 12.20
C ALA A 35 0.12 10.84 11.09
N ASN A 36 0.10 9.54 11.26
CA ASN A 36 -0.62 8.60 10.40
C ASN A 36 -1.55 7.69 11.24
N ASN A 37 -2.31 6.83 10.59
CA ASN A 37 -3.29 5.95 11.25
C ASN A 37 -2.91 4.47 11.21
N PHE A 38 -1.63 4.14 10.97
CA PHE A 38 -1.17 2.77 10.86
C PHE A 38 -1.08 2.06 12.21
N TYR A 39 -0.98 2.82 13.29
CA TYR A 39 -0.78 2.33 14.64
C TYR A 39 -1.69 3.03 15.62
N GLU A 40 -2.12 2.31 16.68
CA GLU A 40 -2.96 2.87 17.73
C GLU A 40 -2.61 2.29 19.09
N GLY A 41 -2.17 3.16 20.00
CA GLY A 41 -1.83 2.78 21.38
C GLY A 41 -0.60 1.90 21.50
N VAL A 42 0.31 1.92 20.53
CA VAL A 42 1.51 1.09 20.47
C VAL A 42 2.76 1.92 20.23
N THR A 43 3.90 1.42 20.66
CA THR A 43 5.24 1.97 20.41
C THR A 43 5.93 1.25 19.27
N ALA A 44 6.97 1.85 18.69
CA ALA A 44 7.79 1.21 17.66
C ALA A 44 8.34 -0.14 18.12
N LYS A 45 8.88 -0.19 19.35
CA LYS A 45 9.41 -1.43 19.94
C LYS A 45 8.35 -2.53 20.08
N GLU A 46 7.14 -2.20 20.51
CA GLU A 46 6.05 -3.17 20.61
C GLU A 46 5.66 -3.73 19.23
N VAL A 47 5.64 -2.89 18.20
CA VAL A 47 5.35 -3.32 16.82
C VAL A 47 6.44 -4.21 16.27
N GLU A 48 7.72 -3.86 16.48
CA GLU A 48 8.86 -4.71 16.10
C GLU A 48 8.80 -6.08 16.77
N ASP A 49 8.58 -6.12 18.09
CA ASP A 49 8.46 -7.36 18.87
C ASP A 49 7.22 -8.19 18.46
N PHE A 50 6.16 -7.54 17.99
CA PHE A 50 4.98 -8.21 17.48
C PHE A 50 5.31 -8.94 16.18
N TYR A 51 5.90 -8.24 15.19
CA TYR A 51 6.24 -8.85 13.90
C TYR A 51 7.44 -9.79 13.96
N ALA A 52 8.35 -9.64 14.92
CA ALA A 52 9.45 -10.60 15.13
C ALA A 52 8.98 -12.04 15.41
N LYS A 53 7.71 -12.24 15.77
CA LYS A 53 7.11 -13.56 16.00
C LYS A 53 6.62 -14.24 14.72
N PHE A 54 6.50 -13.49 13.61
CA PHE A 54 6.10 -14.03 12.33
C PHE A 54 7.27 -14.74 11.66
N PRO A 55 7.03 -15.73 10.78
CA PRO A 55 8.11 -16.37 10.06
C PRO A 55 8.81 -15.37 9.13
N HIS A 56 10.14 -15.46 9.06
CA HIS A 56 10.98 -14.61 8.22
C HIS A 56 11.85 -15.49 7.32
N SER A 57 11.66 -15.41 6.03
CA SER A 57 12.53 -16.00 5.00
C SER A 57 12.23 -15.36 3.65
N ASP A 58 13.04 -15.61 2.64
CA ASP A 58 12.83 -15.16 1.27
C ASP A 58 11.52 -15.69 0.62
N ARG A 59 10.82 -16.58 1.31
CA ARG A 59 9.52 -17.15 0.88
C ARG A 59 8.32 -16.64 1.66
N GLU A 60 8.57 -15.80 2.65
CA GLU A 60 7.51 -15.20 3.46
C GLU A 60 7.24 -13.78 2.98
N PRO A 61 5.98 -13.31 3.04
CA PRO A 61 5.61 -11.97 2.60
C PRO A 61 6.09 -10.90 3.60
N GLU A 62 6.05 -9.66 3.18
CA GLU A 62 6.26 -8.50 4.06
C GLU A 62 5.06 -8.33 5.00
N TRP A 63 5.13 -8.99 6.15
CA TRP A 63 4.08 -8.99 7.16
C TRP A 63 3.73 -7.58 7.63
N GLY A 64 2.44 -7.30 7.68
CA GLY A 64 1.92 -6.03 8.16
C GLY A 64 1.59 -5.01 7.07
N LEU A 65 1.92 -5.28 5.81
CA LEU A 65 1.78 -4.36 4.68
C LEU A 65 0.35 -3.78 4.57
N ASN A 66 -0.69 -4.58 4.78
CA ASN A 66 -2.09 -4.25 4.57
C ASN A 66 -2.92 -4.25 5.86
N SER A 67 -2.35 -3.74 6.93
CA SER A 67 -3.04 -3.73 8.22
C SER A 67 -2.67 -2.53 9.09
N LYS A 68 -3.58 -2.17 10.01
CA LYS A 68 -3.32 -1.31 11.16
C LYS A 68 -3.03 -2.18 12.38
N VAL A 69 -2.02 -1.84 13.17
CA VAL A 69 -1.80 -2.47 14.50
C VAL A 69 -2.46 -1.63 15.58
N VAL A 70 -3.26 -2.29 16.40
CA VAL A 70 -3.94 -1.68 17.55
C VAL A 70 -3.64 -2.44 18.82
N LYS A 71 -3.64 -1.74 19.95
CA LYS A 71 -3.52 -2.35 21.27
C LYS A 71 -4.89 -2.38 21.95
N GLU A 72 -5.50 -3.56 22.01
CA GLU A 72 -6.80 -3.78 22.64
C GLU A 72 -6.62 -4.67 23.87
N ASN A 73 -7.09 -4.23 25.03
CA ASN A 73 -6.98 -4.98 26.30
C ASN A 73 -5.54 -5.43 26.61
N GLY A 74 -4.56 -4.62 26.25
CA GLY A 74 -3.13 -4.91 26.46
C GLY A 74 -2.49 -5.88 25.45
N GLN A 75 -3.25 -6.35 24.46
CA GLN A 75 -2.74 -7.22 23.40
C GLN A 75 -2.69 -6.48 22.07
N LEU A 76 -1.67 -6.76 21.25
CA LEU A 76 -1.54 -6.24 19.91
C LEU A 76 -2.32 -7.11 18.93
N THR A 77 -3.10 -6.45 18.08
CA THR A 77 -3.92 -7.10 17.05
C THR A 77 -3.81 -6.33 15.74
N GLU A 78 -3.87 -7.03 14.62
CA GLU A 78 -3.95 -6.43 13.29
C GLU A 78 -5.40 -6.24 12.86
N LYS A 79 -5.73 -5.04 12.41
CA LYS A 79 -6.97 -4.74 11.68
C LYS A 79 -6.64 -4.78 10.17
N VAL A 80 -6.82 -5.93 9.57
CA VAL A 80 -6.47 -6.16 8.16
C VAL A 80 -7.40 -5.39 7.22
N TRP A 81 -6.85 -4.78 6.20
CA TRP A 81 -7.56 -4.04 5.14
C TRP A 81 -8.02 -5.02 4.06
N LYS A 82 -9.25 -5.46 4.18
CA LYS A 82 -9.85 -6.47 3.30
C LYS A 82 -11.37 -6.35 3.29
N SER A 83 -12.03 -7.12 2.44
CA SER A 83 -13.49 -7.30 2.48
C SER A 83 -13.95 -7.76 3.87
N GLY A 84 -14.97 -7.10 4.39
CA GLY A 84 -15.48 -7.34 5.75
C GLY A 84 -14.55 -6.90 6.89
N GLY A 85 -13.36 -6.39 6.59
CA GLY A 85 -12.41 -5.83 7.56
C GLY A 85 -12.40 -4.30 7.57
N MET A 86 -11.27 -3.73 8.02
CA MET A 86 -11.07 -2.29 7.97
C MET A 86 -11.08 -1.82 6.50
N TYR A 87 -11.80 -0.73 6.21
CA TYR A 87 -12.08 -0.22 4.85
C TYR A 87 -12.91 -1.17 3.96
N GLY A 88 -13.55 -2.22 4.51
CA GLY A 88 -14.24 -3.28 3.78
C GLY A 88 -15.20 -2.76 2.71
N ALA A 89 -16.05 -1.78 3.02
CA ALA A 89 -17.01 -1.23 2.06
C ALA A 89 -16.36 -0.56 0.83
N ALA A 90 -15.18 0.04 0.97
CA ALA A 90 -14.42 0.59 -0.17
C ALA A 90 -13.75 -0.56 -0.95
N ILE A 91 -13.17 -1.51 -0.25
CA ILE A 91 -12.50 -2.68 -0.83
C ILE A 91 -13.50 -3.55 -1.61
N ASP A 92 -14.74 -3.71 -1.12
CA ASP A 92 -15.78 -4.44 -1.84
C ASP A 92 -16.12 -3.83 -3.21
N LYS A 93 -16.03 -2.49 -3.32
CA LYS A 93 -16.17 -1.80 -4.61
C LYS A 93 -14.98 -2.05 -5.55
N ILE A 94 -13.77 -2.13 -5.01
CA ILE A 94 -12.57 -2.50 -5.78
C ILE A 94 -12.75 -3.93 -6.31
N ILE A 95 -13.11 -4.89 -5.45
CA ILE A 95 -13.37 -6.28 -5.83
C ILE A 95 -14.42 -6.36 -6.94
N TYR A 96 -15.53 -5.64 -6.80
CA TYR A 96 -16.59 -5.62 -7.81
C TYR A 96 -16.06 -5.22 -9.19
N TRP A 97 -15.25 -4.18 -9.28
CA TRP A 97 -14.70 -3.73 -10.56
C TRP A 97 -13.61 -4.65 -11.10
N LEU A 98 -12.77 -5.22 -10.23
CA LEU A 98 -11.79 -6.22 -10.62
C LEU A 98 -12.46 -7.47 -11.22
N GLU A 99 -13.55 -7.95 -10.59
CA GLU A 99 -14.34 -9.09 -11.12
C GLU A 99 -14.99 -8.78 -12.47
N LYS A 100 -15.34 -7.51 -12.73
CA LYS A 100 -15.84 -7.08 -14.06
C LYS A 100 -14.72 -6.97 -15.09
N ALA A 101 -13.49 -6.68 -14.66
CA ALA A 101 -12.34 -6.61 -15.56
C ALA A 101 -11.84 -8.00 -16.01
N ILE A 102 -11.94 -9.03 -15.17
CA ILE A 102 -11.44 -10.38 -15.47
C ILE A 102 -11.95 -10.92 -16.82
N PRO A 103 -13.28 -10.91 -17.16
CA PRO A 103 -13.77 -11.46 -18.42
C PRO A 103 -13.42 -10.64 -19.66
N VAL A 104 -12.93 -9.41 -19.50
CA VAL A 104 -12.52 -8.53 -20.60
C VAL A 104 -11.01 -8.29 -20.62
N ALA A 105 -10.25 -9.06 -19.84
CA ALA A 105 -8.79 -8.99 -19.81
C ALA A 105 -8.20 -9.31 -21.20
N GLU A 106 -7.12 -8.62 -21.56
CA GLU A 106 -6.46 -8.73 -22.86
C GLU A 106 -5.77 -10.07 -23.07
N SER A 107 -5.48 -10.80 -21.98
CA SER A 107 -4.86 -12.12 -22.04
C SER A 107 -5.28 -13.00 -20.86
N PRO A 108 -5.16 -14.34 -20.99
CA PRO A 108 -5.34 -15.24 -19.84
C PRO A 108 -4.39 -14.94 -18.67
N GLN A 109 -3.20 -14.44 -18.97
CA GLN A 109 -2.22 -14.04 -17.97
C GLN A 109 -2.71 -12.83 -17.15
N GLN A 110 -3.22 -11.80 -17.82
CA GLN A 110 -3.80 -10.64 -17.16
C GLN A 110 -5.05 -11.03 -16.35
N ALA A 111 -5.92 -11.88 -16.90
CA ALA A 111 -7.08 -12.39 -16.17
C ALA A 111 -6.68 -13.12 -14.88
N LYS A 112 -5.59 -13.91 -14.93
CA LYS A 112 -5.05 -14.60 -13.75
C LYS A 112 -4.56 -13.61 -12.70
N ALA A 113 -3.82 -12.58 -13.10
CA ALA A 113 -3.34 -11.53 -12.19
C ALA A 113 -4.51 -10.79 -11.54
N LEU A 114 -5.50 -10.34 -12.33
CA LEU A 114 -6.71 -9.69 -11.83
C LEU A 114 -7.47 -10.55 -10.81
N LYS A 115 -7.58 -11.86 -11.08
CA LYS A 115 -8.23 -12.79 -10.16
C LYS A 115 -7.49 -12.89 -8.83
N LEU A 116 -6.17 -13.03 -8.85
CA LEU A 116 -5.35 -13.07 -7.63
C LEU A 116 -5.45 -11.77 -6.83
N LEU A 117 -5.47 -10.61 -7.51
CA LEU A 117 -5.67 -9.32 -6.86
C LEU A 117 -7.05 -9.24 -6.18
N ALA A 118 -8.10 -9.69 -6.84
CA ALA A 118 -9.44 -9.77 -6.24
C ALA A 118 -9.48 -10.72 -5.03
N ASP A 119 -8.83 -11.88 -5.12
CA ASP A 119 -8.74 -12.86 -4.04
C ASP A 119 -7.92 -12.30 -2.85
N TYR A 120 -6.83 -11.56 -3.12
CA TYR A 120 -6.10 -10.82 -2.08
C TYR A 120 -6.99 -9.83 -1.33
N TYR A 121 -7.76 -9.00 -2.01
CA TYR A 121 -8.67 -8.06 -1.37
C TYR A 121 -9.79 -8.73 -0.57
N LYS A 122 -10.23 -9.92 -0.98
CA LYS A 122 -11.21 -10.71 -0.23
C LYS A 122 -10.63 -11.26 1.08
N THR A 123 -9.43 -11.79 1.02
CA THR A 123 -8.82 -12.55 2.12
C THR A 123 -7.90 -11.70 3.00
N GLY A 124 -7.23 -10.70 2.42
CA GLY A 124 -6.14 -9.95 3.04
C GLY A 124 -4.84 -10.77 3.14
N ASP A 125 -4.75 -11.92 2.46
CA ASP A 125 -3.59 -12.80 2.53
C ASP A 125 -2.42 -12.27 1.70
N LEU A 126 -1.30 -11.97 2.37
CA LEU A 126 -0.11 -11.42 1.75
C LEU A 126 0.64 -12.42 0.84
N LYS A 127 0.48 -13.74 1.05
CA LYS A 127 1.00 -14.72 0.10
C LYS A 127 0.25 -14.69 -1.23
N THR A 128 -1.05 -14.41 -1.19
CA THR A 128 -1.85 -14.17 -2.40
C THR A 128 -1.43 -12.86 -3.08
N TRP A 129 -1.07 -11.84 -2.31
CA TRP A 129 -0.49 -10.59 -2.83
C TRP A 129 0.83 -10.84 -3.59
N ASP A 130 1.74 -11.61 -3.02
CA ASP A 130 3.00 -11.98 -3.69
C ASP A 130 2.75 -12.78 -4.97
N ALA A 131 1.83 -13.76 -4.91
CA ALA A 131 1.43 -14.52 -6.09
C ALA A 131 0.84 -13.63 -7.20
N TYR A 132 0.03 -12.62 -6.83
CA TYR A 132 -0.46 -11.60 -7.75
C TYR A 132 0.70 -10.85 -8.42
N ASN A 133 1.64 -10.33 -7.64
CA ASN A 133 2.77 -9.57 -8.17
C ASN A 133 3.61 -10.39 -9.15
N ILE A 134 3.89 -11.67 -8.84
CA ILE A 134 4.60 -12.59 -9.72
C ILE A 134 3.84 -12.79 -11.05
N GLU A 135 2.54 -12.92 -11.02
CA GLU A 135 1.75 -13.09 -12.24
C GLU A 135 1.57 -11.77 -13.01
N TRP A 136 1.45 -10.66 -12.32
CA TRP A 136 1.37 -9.33 -12.94
C TRP A 136 2.65 -8.98 -13.71
N THR A 137 3.84 -9.26 -13.17
CA THR A 137 5.11 -9.00 -13.88
C THR A 137 5.26 -9.76 -15.20
N LYS A 138 4.44 -10.76 -15.46
CA LYS A 138 4.40 -11.51 -16.72
C LYS A 138 3.48 -10.89 -17.77
N THR A 139 2.72 -9.83 -17.44
CA THR A 139 1.78 -9.16 -18.34
C THR A 139 2.46 -8.06 -19.15
N THR A 140 3.42 -8.41 -20.02
CA THR A 140 4.29 -7.44 -20.70
C THR A 140 3.70 -6.85 -21.98
N GLU A 141 2.68 -7.48 -22.58
CA GLU A 141 2.15 -7.14 -23.90
C GLU A 141 0.74 -6.49 -23.85
N THR A 142 0.33 -6.01 -22.69
CA THR A 142 -1.00 -5.41 -22.53
C THR A 142 -1.01 -3.94 -22.99
N VAL A 143 -2.16 -3.50 -23.51
CA VAL A 143 -2.43 -2.08 -23.83
C VAL A 143 -2.85 -1.31 -22.58
N VAL A 144 -3.63 -1.95 -21.72
CA VAL A 144 -4.02 -1.41 -20.42
C VAL A 144 -3.25 -2.14 -19.33
N ASP A 145 -2.49 -1.39 -18.55
CA ASP A 145 -1.79 -1.89 -17.37
C ASP A 145 -2.24 -1.12 -16.13
N PHE A 146 -2.01 -1.70 -14.96
CA PHE A 146 -2.46 -1.08 -13.71
C PHE A 146 -1.53 -1.43 -12.55
N THR A 147 -1.36 -0.48 -11.66
CA THR A 147 -0.83 -0.67 -10.32
C THR A 147 -1.98 -0.47 -9.35
N ASN A 148 -2.24 -1.42 -8.47
CA ASN A 148 -3.34 -1.33 -7.52
C ASN A 148 -3.04 -2.17 -6.28
N GLY A 149 -2.98 -1.54 -5.12
CA GLY A 149 -2.70 -2.24 -3.85
C GLY A 149 -2.29 -1.32 -2.71
N PHE A 150 -1.93 -1.94 -1.61
CA PHE A 150 -1.21 -1.29 -0.51
C PHE A 150 0.28 -1.56 -0.76
N ILE A 151 1.03 -0.55 -1.24
CA ILE A 151 2.33 -0.78 -1.89
C ILE A 151 3.44 -0.01 -1.17
N GLU A 152 3.37 1.32 -1.20
CA GLU A 152 4.48 2.16 -0.77
C GLU A 152 4.53 2.34 0.74
N VAL A 153 5.68 2.05 1.33
CA VAL A 153 5.87 2.04 2.79
C VAL A 153 6.51 3.32 3.35
N TYR A 154 6.87 4.28 2.50
CA TYR A 154 7.54 5.51 2.93
C TYR A 154 6.66 6.43 3.81
N ASN A 155 5.36 6.19 3.89
CA ASN A 155 4.44 6.88 4.80
C ASN A 155 4.41 6.25 6.22
N ASP A 156 5.15 5.18 6.44
CA ASP A 156 5.33 4.54 7.74
C ASP A 156 6.75 4.75 8.25
N ALA A 157 6.89 5.23 9.48
CA ALA A 157 8.18 5.53 10.08
C ALA A 157 9.09 4.30 10.26
N ILE A 158 8.53 3.10 10.30
CA ILE A 158 9.26 1.83 10.38
C ILE A 158 9.15 0.98 9.11
N GLY A 159 8.57 1.54 8.04
CA GLY A 159 8.56 0.93 6.71
C GLY A 159 7.80 -0.38 6.59
N LYS A 160 6.72 -0.60 7.37
CA LYS A 160 5.94 -1.85 7.34
C LYS A 160 4.57 -1.73 6.70
N LYS A 161 3.96 -0.56 6.75
CA LYS A 161 2.57 -0.34 6.33
C LYS A 161 2.52 0.27 4.95
N GLY A 162 1.87 -0.41 4.00
CA GLY A 162 1.69 0.08 2.66
C GLY A 162 0.59 1.14 2.55
N SER A 163 0.87 2.24 1.87
CA SER A 163 -0.16 3.17 1.43
C SER A 163 -0.91 2.61 0.23
N TYR A 164 -2.22 2.88 0.15
CA TYR A 164 -3.01 2.49 -1.01
C TYR A 164 -2.64 3.34 -2.23
N GLU A 165 -2.37 2.67 -3.33
CA GLU A 165 -2.14 3.28 -4.62
C GLU A 165 -2.99 2.62 -5.70
N SER A 166 -3.44 3.42 -6.66
CA SER A 166 -4.16 2.92 -7.84
C SER A 166 -3.88 3.81 -9.04
N ILE A 167 -3.20 3.24 -10.02
CA ILE A 167 -2.86 3.89 -11.27
C ILE A 167 -3.29 2.97 -12.41
N VAL A 168 -3.96 3.52 -13.42
CA VAL A 168 -4.27 2.83 -14.66
C VAL A 168 -3.53 3.53 -15.78
N SER A 169 -2.73 2.79 -16.52
CA SER A 169 -1.95 3.27 -17.66
C SER A 169 -2.49 2.67 -18.96
N ILE A 170 -2.61 3.48 -20.00
CA ILE A 170 -3.00 3.06 -21.33
C ILE A 170 -1.84 3.35 -22.28
N LYS A 171 -1.41 2.34 -23.04
CA LYS A 171 -0.28 2.44 -23.95
C LYS A 171 -0.54 3.47 -25.07
N ASP A 172 0.30 4.50 -25.14
CA ASP A 172 0.35 5.43 -26.26
C ASP A 172 1.26 4.85 -27.34
N PHE A 173 0.68 4.33 -28.41
CA PHE A 173 1.43 3.68 -29.50
C PHE A 173 2.35 4.63 -30.25
N GLU A 174 1.99 5.90 -30.39
CA GLU A 174 2.84 6.88 -31.09
C GLU A 174 4.07 7.26 -30.24
N SER A 175 3.86 7.49 -28.95
CA SER A 175 4.95 7.74 -28.01
C SER A 175 5.85 6.52 -27.85
N SER A 176 5.29 5.31 -27.83
CA SER A 176 6.06 4.05 -27.78
C SER A 176 7.00 3.92 -28.96
N LYS A 177 6.54 4.18 -30.20
CA LYS A 177 7.40 4.16 -31.40
C LYS A 177 8.58 5.14 -31.31
N ARG A 178 8.34 6.33 -30.74
CA ARG A 178 9.41 7.33 -30.54
C ARG A 178 10.45 6.85 -29.54
N ILE A 179 10.00 6.27 -28.42
CA ILE A 179 10.89 5.70 -27.40
C ILE A 179 11.68 4.51 -27.95
N GLU A 180 11.04 3.61 -28.72
CA GLU A 180 11.72 2.50 -29.39
C GLU A 180 12.83 2.97 -30.35
N ALA A 181 12.59 4.08 -31.07
CA ALA A 181 13.61 4.67 -31.94
C ALA A 181 14.81 5.18 -31.14
N ILE A 182 14.56 5.88 -30.01
CA ILE A 182 15.62 6.37 -29.12
C ILE A 182 16.40 5.19 -28.50
N ALA A 183 15.71 4.16 -28.03
CA ALA A 183 16.33 2.99 -27.41
C ALA A 183 17.24 2.19 -28.34
N LYS A 184 17.01 2.26 -29.68
CA LYS A 184 17.88 1.63 -30.68
C LYS A 184 19.18 2.38 -30.90
N GLU A 185 19.23 3.66 -30.55
CA GLU A 185 20.39 4.53 -30.73
C GLU A 185 21.23 4.69 -29.45
N ALA A 186 20.71 4.14 -28.29
CA ALA A 186 21.36 4.21 -26.98
C ALA A 186 22.30 3.01 -26.75
#